data_e8edf1f4103a02da3f83570c5661caf3
#
_entry.id   e8edf1f4103a02da3f83570c5661caf3
#
_cell.length_a   1.000
_cell.length_b   1.000
_cell.length_c   1.000
_cell.angle_alpha   90.00
_cell.angle_beta   90.00
_cell.angle_gamma   90.00
#
_symmetry.space_group_name_H-M   'P 1'
#
loop_
_entity.id
_entity.type
_entity.pdbx_description
1 polymer ?
#
loop_
_entity_poly.entity_id
_entity_poly.type
_entity_poly.pdbx_seq_one_letter_code
_entity_poly.pdbx_strand_id
1 'polypeptide(L)'
;MRRLIFSILTGFAGIAAWGQTPVAAHPTAANDTLTEDSTYALQEVVVRTSPVKRKADRFILSVPPAQNKDGVELLQQAPGVWLSDERISINGSSGTKVFVDNREIKLTGEMLIGYLRSLKSDDIARVDVLPMAGADKDADAQGGAIHIIMRRHTDKGFQGNLSMNASFASSLQSYQPSGSLNYHSGKWDTYGFASGTLIPQNKGDLYVTRDYAAGDKGFSSLTRMKQPSRYGTIRMGTVYTMDSSNSLGVELEYVRRGYIWPSQSYSTLSVGPLGMESQGVYRQKETYNMYTATANYIHKLDKDGSVLKLVTDYISKDL
;
A
#
# COMPACT_ATOMS: atom_id res chain seq x y z
N MET A 1 32.91 -2.39 23.54
CA MET A 1 33.17 -3.85 23.50
C MET A 1 32.22 -4.55 24.46
N ARG A 2 31.22 -5.24 23.96
CA ARG A 2 30.54 -6.40 24.55
C ARG A 2 29.47 -6.86 23.58
N ARG A 3 29.84 -7.89 22.84
CA ARG A 3 28.89 -8.64 21.98
C ARG A 3 28.18 -9.63 22.89
N LEU A 4 26.84 -9.61 22.87
CA LEU A 4 26.01 -10.68 23.41
C LEU A 4 25.49 -11.49 22.23
N ILE A 5 26.03 -12.69 22.10
CA ILE A 5 25.58 -13.74 21.19
C ILE A 5 24.53 -14.54 21.96
N PHE A 6 23.32 -14.57 21.49
CA PHE A 6 22.31 -15.52 21.95
C PHE A 6 22.28 -16.72 21.00
N SER A 7 22.79 -17.82 21.48
CA SER A 7 22.65 -19.15 20.86
C SER A 7 21.39 -19.79 21.40
N ILE A 8 20.42 -20.06 20.51
CA ILE A 8 19.27 -20.92 20.84
C ILE A 8 19.61 -22.34 20.37
N LEU A 9 19.76 -23.20 21.35
CA LEU A 9 20.00 -24.63 21.21
C LEU A 9 18.64 -25.32 21.01
N THR A 10 18.37 -25.87 19.83
CA THR A 10 17.23 -26.75 19.58
C THR A 10 17.62 -28.19 19.86
N GLY A 11 17.07 -28.74 20.95
CA GLY A 11 17.19 -30.15 21.27
C GLY A 11 16.20 -31.00 20.50
N PHE A 12 16.71 -31.90 19.68
CA PHE A 12 15.96 -33.01 19.12
C PHE A 12 15.96 -34.18 20.10
N ALA A 13 14.81 -34.66 20.56
CA ALA A 13 14.67 -35.95 21.21
C ALA A 13 13.72 -36.81 20.39
N GLY A 14 14.29 -37.76 19.68
CA GLY A 14 13.54 -38.79 19.00
C GLY A 14 13.26 -39.94 19.98
N ILE A 15 12.07 -40.47 19.99
CA ILE A 15 11.74 -41.79 20.57
C ILE A 15 10.95 -42.58 19.53
N ALA A 16 11.60 -43.62 19.04
CA ALA A 16 10.98 -44.70 18.29
C ALA A 16 10.41 -45.73 19.27
N ALA A 17 9.15 -46.08 19.12
CA ALA A 17 8.59 -47.28 19.75
C ALA A 17 7.84 -48.09 18.70
N TRP A 18 8.35 -49.27 18.46
CA TRP A 18 7.75 -50.32 17.70
C TRP A 18 6.70 -51.01 18.55
N GLY A 19 5.51 -51.18 18.06
CA GLY A 19 4.47 -52.03 18.64
C GLY A 19 3.79 -52.83 17.56
N GLN A 20 4.09 -54.17 17.53
CA GLN A 20 3.45 -55.14 16.64
C GLN A 20 2.07 -55.46 17.16
N THR A 21 1.06 -55.54 16.25
CA THR A 21 -0.26 -56.05 16.52
C THR A 21 -0.33 -57.55 16.30
N PRO A 22 -1.02 -58.30 17.14
CA PRO A 22 -1.40 -59.68 16.81
C PRO A 22 -2.71 -59.72 16.06
N VAL A 23 -2.73 -60.57 15.04
CA VAL A 23 -3.90 -61.03 14.27
C VAL A 23 -4.77 -61.90 15.19
N ALA A 24 -6.03 -61.61 15.30
CA ALA A 24 -7.00 -62.53 15.88
C ALA A 24 -8.21 -62.72 14.94
N ALA A 25 -8.60 -63.94 14.87
CA ALA A 25 -9.48 -64.60 13.96
C ALA A 25 -10.94 -64.12 13.95
N HIS A 26 -11.60 -64.32 12.80
CA HIS A 26 -13.04 -64.23 12.63
C HIS A 26 -13.80 -65.25 13.51
N PRO A 27 -15.00 -64.92 13.91
CA PRO A 27 -16.10 -65.85 13.77
C PRO A 27 -17.28 -65.31 12.97
N THR A 28 -17.91 -66.21 12.36
CA THR A 28 -19.03 -66.24 11.46
C THR A 28 -20.38 -65.90 12.11
N ALA A 29 -21.22 -65.25 11.33
CA ALA A 29 -22.65 -65.31 11.20
C ALA A 29 -23.66 -64.80 12.22
N ALA A 30 -24.54 -64.03 11.64
CA ALA A 30 -25.97 -63.84 11.90
C ALA A 30 -26.41 -62.90 13.00
N ASN A 31 -26.90 -61.73 12.59
CA ASN A 31 -28.36 -61.48 12.67
C ASN A 31 -28.70 -60.16 11.99
N ASP A 32 -29.63 -60.27 11.06
CA ASP A 32 -30.40 -59.15 10.52
C ASP A 32 -31.15 -58.46 11.66
N THR A 33 -30.82 -57.23 11.89
CA THR A 33 -31.71 -56.28 12.54
C THR A 33 -31.55 -54.95 11.82
N LEU A 34 -32.53 -54.61 11.03
CA LEU A 34 -32.75 -53.28 10.48
C LEU A 34 -32.88 -52.33 11.64
N THR A 35 -31.85 -51.53 11.89
CA THR A 35 -31.91 -50.38 12.78
C THR A 35 -31.48 -49.12 12.04
N GLU A 36 -32.50 -48.33 11.76
CA GLU A 36 -32.55 -46.89 11.78
C GLU A 36 -31.40 -46.11 11.11
N ASP A 37 -31.79 -45.56 9.99
CA ASP A 37 -31.50 -44.22 9.48
C ASP A 37 -30.43 -43.44 10.28
N SER A 38 -29.18 -43.76 10.04
CA SER A 38 -28.09 -42.88 10.41
C SER A 38 -28.02 -41.78 9.36
N THR A 39 -28.77 -40.71 9.62
CA THR A 39 -28.55 -39.44 8.92
C THR A 39 -27.11 -38.98 9.19
N TYR A 40 -26.23 -39.25 8.25
CA TYR A 40 -24.92 -38.62 8.22
C TYR A 40 -25.17 -37.11 8.01
N ALA A 41 -25.04 -36.33 9.06
CA ALA A 41 -24.95 -34.88 8.94
C ALA A 41 -23.71 -34.59 8.08
N LEU A 42 -23.94 -34.29 6.82
CA LEU A 42 -22.87 -33.78 5.95
C LEU A 42 -22.33 -32.53 6.60
N GLN A 43 -21.06 -32.54 6.96
CA GLN A 43 -20.40 -31.34 7.41
C GLN A 43 -20.58 -30.28 6.32
N GLU A 44 -21.08 -29.12 6.73
CA GLU A 44 -21.22 -27.95 5.85
C GLU A 44 -19.90 -27.71 5.17
N VAL A 45 -19.82 -27.93 3.87
CA VAL A 45 -18.65 -27.61 3.06
C VAL A 45 -18.65 -26.11 2.88
N VAL A 46 -17.95 -25.39 3.75
CA VAL A 46 -17.70 -23.97 3.60
C VAL A 46 -16.80 -23.79 2.38
N VAL A 47 -17.42 -23.54 1.23
CA VAL A 47 -16.69 -23.15 0.01
C VAL A 47 -16.11 -21.76 0.23
N ARG A 48 -14.87 -21.67 0.67
CA ARG A 48 -14.13 -20.41 0.70
C ARG A 48 -13.83 -20.02 -0.74
N THR A 49 -14.63 -19.13 -1.31
CA THR A 49 -14.31 -18.53 -2.60
C THR A 49 -13.02 -17.75 -2.48
N SER A 50 -12.08 -17.97 -3.41
CA SER A 50 -10.85 -17.17 -3.47
C SER A 50 -11.21 -15.68 -3.56
N PRO A 51 -10.62 -14.82 -2.75
CA PRO A 51 -10.86 -13.38 -2.83
C PRO A 51 -10.40 -12.80 -4.18
N VAL A 52 -9.59 -13.53 -4.93
CA VAL A 52 -9.06 -13.13 -6.23
C VAL A 52 -9.82 -13.85 -7.34
N LYS A 53 -10.45 -13.06 -8.23
CA LYS A 53 -11.07 -13.54 -9.48
C LYS A 53 -10.24 -13.11 -10.67
N ARG A 54 -9.92 -14.03 -11.57
CA ARG A 54 -9.24 -13.73 -12.84
C ARG A 54 -10.28 -13.51 -13.93
N LYS A 55 -10.16 -12.38 -14.66
CA LYS A 55 -10.82 -12.12 -15.93
C LYS A 55 -9.79 -12.14 -17.08
N ALA A 56 -10.26 -12.03 -18.32
CA ALA A 56 -9.37 -12.05 -19.49
C ALA A 56 -8.36 -10.91 -19.48
N ASP A 57 -8.74 -9.73 -18.98
CA ASP A 57 -7.99 -8.48 -19.01
C ASP A 57 -7.45 -8.03 -17.64
N ARG A 58 -7.92 -8.63 -16.55
CA ARG A 58 -7.62 -8.15 -15.20
C ARG A 58 -7.75 -9.21 -14.11
N PHE A 59 -7.12 -8.93 -12.99
CA PHE A 59 -7.38 -9.60 -11.72
C PHE A 59 -8.25 -8.72 -10.84
N ILE A 60 -9.24 -9.30 -10.19
CA ILE A 60 -10.14 -8.62 -9.27
C ILE A 60 -9.91 -9.20 -7.88
N LEU A 61 -9.39 -8.38 -6.97
CA LEU A 61 -9.30 -8.70 -5.56
C LEU A 61 -10.53 -8.12 -4.85
N SER A 62 -11.45 -8.97 -4.43
CA SER A 62 -12.59 -8.56 -3.59
C SER A 62 -12.12 -8.38 -2.15
N VAL A 63 -12.48 -7.26 -1.54
CA VAL A 63 -12.07 -6.89 -0.19
C VAL A 63 -13.27 -7.04 0.74
N PRO A 64 -13.35 -8.13 1.55
CA PRO A 64 -14.38 -8.22 2.59
C PRO A 64 -14.11 -7.17 3.68
N PRO A 65 -15.16 -6.69 4.37
CA PRO A 65 -15.00 -5.75 5.49
C PRO A 65 -14.25 -6.39 6.67
N ALA A 66 -13.77 -5.56 7.58
CA ALA A 66 -13.10 -5.95 8.83
C ALA A 66 -11.78 -6.75 8.68
N GLN A 67 -10.99 -6.45 7.65
CA GLN A 67 -9.66 -7.06 7.50
C GLN A 67 -8.56 -6.35 8.29
N ASN A 68 -8.81 -5.14 8.80
CA ASN A 68 -7.82 -4.30 9.49
C ASN A 68 -6.52 -4.06 8.71
N LYS A 69 -6.59 -4.03 7.38
CA LYS A 69 -5.47 -3.82 6.48
C LYS A 69 -5.51 -2.42 5.89
N ASP A 70 -4.35 -1.90 5.55
CA ASP A 70 -4.26 -0.69 4.75
C ASP A 70 -4.22 -1.00 3.23
N GLY A 71 -4.29 0.04 2.40
CA GLY A 71 -4.30 -0.15 0.95
C GLY A 71 -3.00 -0.74 0.41
N VAL A 72 -1.86 -0.51 1.06
CA VAL A 72 -0.57 -1.11 0.68
C VAL A 72 -0.59 -2.60 0.96
N GLU A 73 -1.02 -3.01 2.15
CA GLU A 73 -1.15 -4.42 2.53
C GLU A 73 -2.15 -5.18 1.65
N LEU A 74 -3.23 -4.51 1.22
CA LEU A 74 -4.17 -5.08 0.26
C LEU A 74 -3.55 -5.25 -1.12
N LEU A 75 -2.81 -4.25 -1.60
CA LEU A 75 -2.15 -4.32 -2.90
C LEU A 75 -1.07 -5.40 -2.95
N GLN A 76 -0.38 -5.68 -1.85
CA GLN A 76 0.56 -6.80 -1.75
C GLN A 76 -0.08 -8.17 -1.93
N GLN A 77 -1.40 -8.29 -1.70
CA GLN A 77 -2.15 -9.52 -1.93
C GLN A 77 -2.67 -9.65 -3.36
N ALA A 78 -2.62 -8.55 -4.13
CA ALA A 78 -3.09 -8.54 -5.50
C ALA A 78 -2.08 -9.20 -6.44
N PRO A 79 -2.50 -10.12 -7.32
CA PRO A 79 -1.59 -10.83 -8.21
C PRO A 79 -0.81 -9.89 -9.11
N GLY A 80 0.51 -10.11 -9.19
CA GLY A 80 1.42 -9.36 -10.04
C GLY A 80 1.78 -7.97 -9.54
N VAL A 81 1.26 -7.51 -8.41
CA VAL A 81 1.61 -6.21 -7.83
C VAL A 81 2.85 -6.34 -6.96
N TRP A 82 3.85 -5.53 -7.26
CA TRP A 82 5.10 -5.43 -6.51
C TRP A 82 5.22 -4.04 -5.93
N LEU A 83 5.43 -3.99 -4.63
CA LEU A 83 5.56 -2.78 -3.85
C LEU A 83 6.96 -2.70 -3.25
N SER A 84 7.61 -1.57 -3.45
CA SER A 84 8.79 -1.15 -2.71
C SER A 84 8.49 0.17 -1.98
N ASP A 85 9.42 0.65 -1.16
CA ASP A 85 9.20 1.85 -0.33
C ASP A 85 8.84 3.10 -1.15
N GLU A 86 9.19 3.14 -2.43
CA GLU A 86 8.97 4.30 -3.29
C GLU A 86 8.24 3.99 -4.60
N ARG A 87 7.93 2.73 -4.89
CA ARG A 87 7.45 2.35 -6.22
C ARG A 87 6.41 1.24 -6.18
N ILE A 88 5.42 1.39 -7.05
CA ILE A 88 4.44 0.34 -7.36
C ILE A 88 4.67 -0.09 -8.81
N SER A 89 4.68 -1.39 -9.04
CA SER A 89 4.80 -1.97 -10.38
C SER A 89 3.89 -3.18 -10.53
N ILE A 90 3.46 -3.46 -11.75
CA ILE A 90 2.74 -4.68 -12.11
C ILE A 90 3.69 -5.54 -12.94
N ASN A 91 3.97 -6.76 -12.48
CA ASN A 91 4.92 -7.69 -13.12
C ASN A 91 6.31 -7.07 -13.38
N GLY A 92 6.75 -6.14 -12.52
CA GLY A 92 8.03 -5.46 -12.68
C GLY A 92 8.05 -4.31 -13.71
N SER A 93 6.92 -4.02 -14.37
CA SER A 93 6.84 -2.92 -15.34
C SER A 93 6.92 -1.56 -14.66
N SER A 94 7.62 -0.60 -15.29
CA SER A 94 7.59 0.80 -14.88
C SER A 94 6.35 1.52 -15.44
N GLY A 95 5.92 2.59 -14.77
CA GLY A 95 4.80 3.42 -15.25
C GLY A 95 3.41 2.89 -14.90
N THR A 96 3.28 2.08 -13.85
CA THR A 96 1.98 1.67 -13.33
C THR A 96 1.21 2.87 -12.79
N LYS A 97 0.00 3.08 -13.28
CA LYS A 97 -0.91 4.14 -12.83
C LYS A 97 -1.88 3.60 -11.79
N VAL A 98 -2.19 4.43 -10.79
CA VAL A 98 -3.15 4.08 -9.73
C VAL A 98 -4.37 4.99 -9.85
N PHE A 99 -5.54 4.38 -9.84
CA PHE A 99 -6.83 5.05 -9.88
C PHE A 99 -7.64 4.72 -8.63
N VAL A 100 -8.30 5.71 -8.09
CA VAL A 100 -9.30 5.55 -7.03
C VAL A 100 -10.63 6.08 -7.54
N ASP A 101 -11.66 5.24 -7.56
CA ASP A 101 -12.97 5.54 -8.15
C ASP A 101 -12.88 6.10 -9.56
N ASN A 102 -12.04 5.48 -10.41
CA ASN A 102 -11.75 5.89 -11.80
C ASN A 102 -10.98 7.22 -11.95
N ARG A 103 -10.51 7.82 -10.89
CA ARG A 103 -9.67 9.00 -10.93
C ARG A 103 -8.20 8.60 -10.77
N GLU A 104 -7.35 9.08 -11.66
CA GLU A 104 -5.89 8.89 -11.55
C GLU A 104 -5.33 9.65 -10.34
N ILE A 105 -4.56 8.95 -9.52
CA ILE A 105 -3.82 9.52 -8.42
C ILE A 105 -2.45 9.96 -8.94
N LYS A 106 -2.28 11.27 -9.08
CA LYS A 106 -1.06 11.88 -9.64
C LYS A 106 0.07 12.04 -8.62
N LEU A 107 0.02 11.25 -7.56
CA LEU A 107 1.11 11.13 -6.58
C LEU A 107 2.10 10.07 -7.04
N THR A 108 3.37 10.25 -6.72
CA THR A 108 4.46 9.31 -7.03
C THR A 108 5.34 9.07 -5.82
N GLY A 109 6.11 7.98 -5.84
CA GLY A 109 7.07 7.67 -4.78
C GLY A 109 6.43 7.50 -3.41
N GLU A 110 7.10 7.96 -2.38
CA GLU A 110 6.64 7.92 -0.98
C GLU A 110 5.24 8.53 -0.77
N MET A 111 4.90 9.58 -1.52
CA MET A 111 3.59 10.23 -1.39
C MET A 111 2.45 9.30 -1.81
N LEU A 112 2.64 8.56 -2.90
CA LEU A 112 1.66 7.57 -3.34
C LEU A 112 1.53 6.43 -2.33
N ILE A 113 2.65 5.91 -1.83
CA ILE A 113 2.65 4.85 -0.81
C ILE A 113 1.99 5.34 0.48
N GLY A 114 2.32 6.56 0.94
CA GLY A 114 1.69 7.19 2.11
C GLY A 114 0.18 7.36 1.94
N TYR A 115 -0.25 7.81 0.76
CA TYR A 115 -1.67 7.90 0.42
C TYR A 115 -2.35 6.54 0.48
N LEU A 116 -1.76 5.51 -0.11
CA LEU A 116 -2.33 4.15 -0.12
C LEU A 116 -2.40 3.54 1.29
N ARG A 117 -1.40 3.78 2.14
CA ARG A 117 -1.45 3.36 3.55
C ARG A 117 -2.60 4.01 4.34
N SER A 118 -3.04 5.18 3.92
CA SER A 118 -4.15 5.86 4.56
C SER A 118 -5.52 5.30 4.18
N LEU A 119 -5.63 4.59 3.06
CA LEU A 119 -6.85 3.89 2.68
C LEU A 119 -7.02 2.64 3.54
N LYS A 120 -8.20 2.42 4.09
CA LYS A 120 -8.51 1.26 4.92
C LYS A 120 -9.30 0.21 4.14
N SER A 121 -9.08 -1.06 4.46
CA SER A 121 -9.80 -2.18 3.87
C SER A 121 -11.32 -2.04 3.98
N ASP A 122 -11.79 -1.41 5.05
CA ASP A 122 -13.22 -1.22 5.30
C ASP A 122 -13.86 -0.26 4.30
N ASP A 123 -13.07 0.70 3.82
CA ASP A 123 -13.50 1.68 2.82
C ASP A 123 -13.30 1.17 1.38
N ILE A 124 -12.57 0.08 1.16
CA ILE A 124 -12.29 -0.49 -0.16
C ILE A 124 -13.25 -1.64 -0.45
N ALA A 125 -13.97 -1.59 -1.57
CA ALA A 125 -14.83 -2.68 -2.03
C ALA A 125 -14.04 -3.75 -2.78
N ARG A 126 -13.16 -3.32 -3.69
CA ARG A 126 -12.32 -4.20 -4.50
C ARG A 126 -11.13 -3.45 -5.10
N VAL A 127 -10.15 -4.22 -5.53
CA VAL A 127 -9.00 -3.75 -6.31
C VAL A 127 -8.97 -4.51 -7.64
N ASP A 128 -9.01 -3.78 -8.75
CA ASP A 128 -8.85 -4.34 -10.08
C ASP A 128 -7.42 -4.05 -10.56
N VAL A 129 -6.66 -5.09 -10.90
CA VAL A 129 -5.29 -5.00 -11.42
C VAL A 129 -5.32 -5.34 -12.90
N LEU A 130 -4.97 -4.38 -13.74
CA LEU A 130 -4.88 -4.50 -15.19
C LEU A 130 -3.40 -4.57 -15.59
N PRO A 131 -2.87 -5.75 -15.96
CA PRO A 131 -1.45 -5.90 -16.34
C PRO A 131 -1.06 -5.09 -17.58
N MET A 132 -2.01 -4.82 -18.44
CA MET A 132 -1.84 -3.95 -19.61
C MET A 132 -2.89 -2.85 -19.56
N ALA A 133 -2.47 -1.62 -19.82
CA ALA A 133 -3.41 -0.52 -20.00
C ALA A 133 -4.27 -0.78 -21.24
N GLY A 134 -5.59 -0.58 -21.11
CA GLY A 134 -6.48 -0.62 -22.25
C GLY A 134 -6.21 0.54 -23.21
N ALA A 135 -6.70 0.44 -24.44
CA ALA A 135 -6.57 1.48 -25.46
C ALA A 135 -7.22 2.83 -25.09
N ASP A 136 -8.00 2.85 -24.03
CA ASP A 136 -8.64 4.02 -23.43
C ASP A 136 -7.76 4.80 -22.43
N LYS A 137 -6.52 4.33 -22.21
CA LYS A 137 -5.56 4.94 -21.28
C LYS A 137 -4.43 5.62 -22.05
N ASP A 138 -3.83 6.63 -21.38
CA ASP A 138 -2.68 7.34 -21.94
C ASP A 138 -1.55 6.41 -22.33
N ALA A 139 -0.81 6.77 -23.38
CA ALA A 139 0.36 6.04 -23.85
C ALA A 139 1.44 5.82 -22.77
N ASP A 140 1.43 6.64 -21.72
CA ASP A 140 2.33 6.53 -20.57
C ASP A 140 1.96 5.39 -19.59
N ALA A 141 0.79 4.76 -19.75
CA ALA A 141 0.35 3.66 -18.90
C ALA A 141 0.88 2.29 -19.34
N GLN A 142 2.07 2.23 -19.94
CA GLN A 142 2.70 0.98 -20.39
C GLN A 142 2.91 -0.03 -19.26
N GLY A 143 2.99 0.43 -18.02
CA GLY A 143 3.14 -0.40 -16.82
C GLY A 143 1.84 -0.99 -16.26
N GLY A 144 0.71 -0.87 -16.97
CA GLY A 144 -0.59 -1.31 -16.50
C GLY A 144 -1.27 -0.32 -15.54
N ALA A 145 -2.42 -0.72 -14.99
CA ALA A 145 -3.22 0.13 -14.12
C ALA A 145 -3.78 -0.64 -12.92
N ILE A 146 -3.84 0.02 -11.78
CA ILE A 146 -4.48 -0.46 -10.56
C ILE A 146 -5.68 0.43 -10.28
N HIS A 147 -6.88 -0.14 -10.24
CA HIS A 147 -8.11 0.56 -9.90
C HIS A 147 -8.59 0.13 -8.52
N ILE A 148 -8.58 1.03 -7.58
CA ILE A 148 -9.15 0.87 -6.25
C ILE A 148 -10.57 1.42 -6.29
N ILE A 149 -11.54 0.55 -6.06
CA ILE A 149 -12.95 0.92 -6.02
C ILE A 149 -13.36 1.00 -4.56
N MET A 150 -13.75 2.21 -4.14
CA MET A 150 -14.17 2.45 -2.77
C MET A 150 -15.56 1.88 -2.52
N ARG A 151 -15.80 1.48 -1.29
CA ARG A 151 -17.10 0.98 -0.84
C ARG A 151 -18.07 2.16 -0.72
N ARG A 152 -19.17 2.07 -1.43
CA ARG A 152 -20.26 3.01 -1.24
C ARG A 152 -21.10 2.58 -0.06
N HIS A 153 -21.18 3.43 0.93
CA HIS A 153 -22.09 3.26 2.03
C HIS A 153 -23.45 3.79 1.61
N THR A 154 -24.46 2.91 1.59
CA THR A 154 -25.83 3.24 1.19
C THR A 154 -26.65 3.80 2.34
N ASP A 155 -26.13 3.67 3.55
CA ASP A 155 -26.81 4.16 4.76
C ASP A 155 -26.74 5.68 4.84
N LYS A 156 -27.89 6.30 5.09
CA LYS A 156 -27.98 7.75 5.26
C LYS A 156 -27.26 8.19 6.53
N GLY A 157 -26.49 9.26 6.44
CA GLY A 157 -25.82 9.85 7.59
C GLY A 157 -24.31 10.01 7.42
N PHE A 158 -23.64 10.14 8.56
CA PHE A 158 -22.19 10.27 8.64
C PHE A 158 -21.54 8.93 8.95
N GLN A 159 -20.47 8.64 8.27
CA GLN A 159 -19.58 7.52 8.55
C GLN A 159 -18.13 8.00 8.40
N GLY A 160 -17.27 7.61 9.31
CA GLY A 160 -15.88 7.99 9.25
C GLY A 160 -14.98 7.09 10.07
N ASN A 161 -13.70 7.21 9.82
CA ASN A 161 -12.67 6.58 10.61
C ASN A 161 -11.57 7.58 10.99
N LEU A 162 -10.87 7.28 12.06
CA LEU A 162 -9.67 7.97 12.49
C LEU A 162 -8.63 6.92 12.86
N SER A 163 -7.40 7.06 12.35
CA SER A 163 -6.31 6.16 12.66
C SER A 163 -5.00 6.90 12.90
N MET A 164 -4.14 6.29 13.70
CA MET A 164 -2.82 6.78 14.00
C MET A 164 -1.85 5.61 14.00
N ASN A 165 -0.83 5.66 13.11
CA ASN A 165 0.29 4.75 13.17
C ASN A 165 1.50 5.50 13.72
N ALA A 166 2.28 4.85 14.58
CA ALA A 166 3.52 5.40 15.09
C ALA A 166 4.62 4.33 15.06
N SER A 167 5.80 4.73 14.60
CA SER A 167 6.97 3.85 14.53
C SER A 167 8.13 4.49 15.28
N PHE A 168 8.79 3.70 16.10
CA PHE A 168 9.90 4.14 16.94
C PHE A 168 11.09 3.21 16.78
N ALA A 169 12.22 3.79 16.43
CA ALA A 169 13.52 3.15 16.43
C ALA A 169 14.57 4.15 16.94
N SER A 170 15.76 3.68 17.23
CA SER A 170 16.85 4.55 17.70
C SER A 170 17.20 5.66 16.74
N SER A 171 17.06 5.41 15.45
CA SER A 171 17.36 6.36 14.36
C SER A 171 16.13 6.96 13.71
N LEU A 172 14.93 6.40 13.92
CA LEU A 172 13.71 6.79 13.24
C LEU A 172 12.55 6.99 14.21
N GLN A 173 11.85 8.11 14.04
CA GLN A 173 10.55 8.34 14.66
C GLN A 173 9.59 8.80 13.57
N SER A 174 8.44 8.15 13.46
CA SER A 174 7.43 8.45 12.47
C SER A 174 6.04 8.40 13.09
N TYR A 175 5.20 9.36 12.72
CA TYR A 175 3.80 9.45 13.12
C TYR A 175 2.94 9.62 11.87
N GLN A 176 1.91 8.82 11.73
CA GLN A 176 1.06 8.80 10.54
C GLN A 176 -0.43 8.87 10.93
N PRO A 177 -0.94 10.07 11.26
CA PRO A 177 -2.37 10.28 11.45
C PRO A 177 -3.10 10.19 10.11
N SER A 178 -4.30 9.60 10.11
CA SER A 178 -5.21 9.65 8.98
C SER A 178 -6.66 9.58 9.44
N GLY A 179 -7.55 10.17 8.65
CA GLY A 179 -8.98 10.13 8.90
C GLY A 179 -9.77 10.29 7.62
N SER A 180 -10.94 9.66 7.59
CA SER A 180 -11.92 9.85 6.53
C SER A 180 -13.29 10.11 7.13
N LEU A 181 -14.10 10.85 6.37
CA LEU A 181 -15.48 11.15 6.68
C LEU A 181 -16.30 11.05 5.40
N ASN A 182 -17.37 10.27 5.44
CA ASN A 182 -18.34 10.15 4.36
C ASN A 182 -19.72 10.60 4.88
N TYR A 183 -20.43 11.32 4.06
CA TYR A 183 -21.78 11.76 4.32
C TYR A 183 -22.66 11.46 3.12
N HIS A 184 -23.66 10.63 3.33
CA HIS A 184 -24.67 10.32 2.31
C HIS A 184 -26.02 10.89 2.72
N SER A 185 -26.62 11.68 1.83
CA SER A 185 -27.97 12.21 2.03
C SER A 185 -28.70 12.36 0.70
N GLY A 186 -29.63 11.43 0.44
CA GLY A 186 -30.48 11.45 -0.75
C GLY A 186 -29.65 11.36 -2.05
N LYS A 187 -29.52 12.50 -2.75
CA LYS A 187 -28.78 12.59 -4.02
C LYS A 187 -27.34 13.03 -3.85
N TRP A 188 -26.91 13.30 -2.63
CA TRP A 188 -25.59 13.81 -2.32
C TRP A 188 -24.73 12.77 -1.64
N ASP A 189 -23.55 12.51 -2.20
CA ASP A 189 -22.48 11.75 -1.60
C ASP A 189 -21.28 12.67 -1.41
N THR A 190 -20.97 13.02 -0.17
CA THR A 190 -19.86 13.90 0.16
C THR A 190 -18.82 13.12 0.97
N TYR A 191 -17.57 13.31 0.66
CA TYR A 191 -16.48 12.66 1.37
C TYR A 191 -15.35 13.63 1.65
N GLY A 192 -14.66 13.37 2.74
CA GLY A 192 -13.43 14.04 3.14
C GLY A 192 -12.40 13.01 3.58
N PHE A 193 -11.16 13.29 3.27
CA PHE A 193 -10.01 12.48 3.63
C PHE A 193 -8.85 13.38 3.99
N ALA A 194 -8.16 13.08 5.09
CA ALA A 194 -6.94 13.73 5.47
C ALA A 194 -5.93 12.70 5.98
N SER A 195 -4.68 12.81 5.54
CA SER A 195 -3.58 12.04 6.10
C SER A 195 -2.32 12.85 6.21
N GLY A 196 -1.44 12.42 7.11
CA GLY A 196 -0.14 13.03 7.29
C GLY A 196 0.92 12.02 7.64
N THR A 197 2.17 12.40 7.39
CA THR A 197 3.35 11.72 7.92
C THR A 197 4.29 12.78 8.47
N LEU A 198 4.63 12.61 9.73
CA LEU A 198 5.57 13.45 10.45
C LEU A 198 6.75 12.57 10.85
N ILE A 199 7.93 12.88 10.33
CA ILE A 199 9.18 12.21 10.65
C ILE A 199 10.12 13.24 11.30
N PRO A 200 9.98 13.49 12.61
CA PRO A 200 10.83 14.46 13.31
C PRO A 200 12.29 14.01 13.40
N GLN A 201 12.50 12.70 13.38
CA GLN A 201 13.82 12.11 13.45
C GLN A 201 13.97 10.98 12.42
N ASN A 202 14.91 11.16 11.52
CA ASN A 202 15.46 10.14 10.64
C ASN A 202 16.95 10.38 10.54
N LYS A 203 17.77 9.57 11.24
CA LYS A 203 19.22 9.71 11.32
C LYS A 203 19.88 8.56 10.62
N GLY A 204 20.96 8.84 9.91
CA GLY A 204 21.77 7.83 9.26
C GLY A 204 23.22 8.27 9.14
N ASP A 205 24.11 7.31 9.14
CA ASP A 205 25.54 7.50 8.91
C ASP A 205 25.93 6.74 7.63
N LEU A 206 26.58 7.42 6.72
CA LEU A 206 27.14 6.85 5.49
C LEU A 206 28.65 6.83 5.63
N TYR A 207 29.23 5.62 5.57
CA TYR A 207 30.67 5.38 5.55
C TYR A 207 31.09 5.02 4.13
N VAL A 208 32.05 5.76 3.60
CA VAL A 208 32.65 5.48 2.29
C VAL A 208 34.15 5.34 2.49
N THR A 209 34.70 4.20 2.06
CA THR A 209 36.14 3.97 1.96
C THR A 209 36.50 3.60 0.54
N ARG A 210 37.60 4.16 0.04
CA ARG A 210 38.17 3.83 -1.27
C ARG A 210 39.67 3.67 -1.14
N ASP A 211 40.16 2.52 -1.53
CA ASP A 211 41.57 2.22 -1.65
C ASP A 211 41.94 2.24 -3.13
N TYR A 212 42.97 2.98 -3.47
CA TYR A 212 43.41 3.13 -4.86
C TYR A 212 44.55 2.15 -5.14
N ALA A 213 44.38 1.27 -6.12
CA ALA A 213 45.33 0.20 -6.44
C ALA A 213 46.71 0.68 -6.93
N ALA A 214 46.84 1.91 -7.33
CA ALA A 214 48.08 2.52 -7.78
C ALA A 214 48.68 3.44 -6.73
N GLY A 215 49.32 2.88 -5.70
CA GLY A 215 50.07 3.64 -4.71
C GLY A 215 49.40 3.82 -3.37
N ASP A 216 50.11 4.43 -2.44
CA ASP A 216 49.70 4.67 -1.05
C ASP A 216 48.60 5.74 -0.94
N LYS A 217 47.47 5.56 -1.63
CA LYS A 217 46.34 6.50 -1.61
C LYS A 217 45.10 5.85 -1.03
N GLY A 218 44.51 6.48 -0.07
CA GLY A 218 43.25 6.07 0.54
C GLY A 218 42.32 7.27 0.72
N PHE A 219 41.02 7.01 0.62
CA PHE A 219 39.98 7.98 0.93
C PHE A 219 38.99 7.35 1.90
N SER A 220 38.68 8.05 2.97
CA SER A 220 37.60 7.69 3.89
C SER A 220 36.69 8.87 4.14
N SER A 221 35.40 8.62 4.24
CA SER A 221 34.42 9.66 4.57
C SER A 221 33.33 9.10 5.45
N LEU A 222 32.97 9.85 6.48
CA LEU A 222 31.80 9.65 7.33
C LEU A 222 30.84 10.82 7.09
N THR A 223 29.68 10.54 6.55
CA THR A 223 28.61 11.53 6.40
C THR A 223 27.49 11.20 7.38
N ARG A 224 27.22 12.12 8.30
CA ARG A 224 26.10 12.07 9.23
C ARG A 224 24.93 12.82 8.66
N MET A 225 23.78 12.15 8.56
CA MET A 225 22.56 12.69 7.99
C MET A 225 21.47 12.77 9.03
N LYS A 226 20.66 13.83 8.96
CA LYS A 226 19.43 13.97 9.72
C LYS A 226 18.36 14.50 8.79
N GLN A 227 17.31 13.73 8.55
CA GLN A 227 16.30 14.01 7.52
C GLN A 227 14.90 14.12 8.13
N PRO A 228 14.59 15.19 8.89
CA PRO A 228 13.20 15.41 9.29
C PRO A 228 12.35 15.72 8.06
N SER A 229 11.21 15.09 7.96
CA SER A 229 10.27 15.30 6.86
C SER A 229 8.83 15.36 7.35
N ARG A 230 8.00 16.06 6.58
CA ARG A 230 6.55 16.16 6.81
C ARG A 230 5.87 16.12 5.47
N TYR A 231 4.84 15.37 5.38
CA TYR A 231 3.91 15.49 4.27
C TYR A 231 2.49 15.23 4.72
N GLY A 232 1.56 15.76 3.98
CA GLY A 232 0.15 15.60 4.26
C GLY A 232 -0.66 15.80 3.01
N THR A 233 -1.83 15.18 3.02
CA THR A 233 -2.84 15.29 1.99
C THR A 233 -4.18 15.58 2.63
N ILE A 234 -4.93 16.48 2.02
CA ILE A 234 -6.34 16.72 2.33
C ILE A 234 -7.08 16.61 1.01
N ARG A 235 -8.15 15.83 1.00
CA ARG A 235 -8.99 15.59 -0.15
C ARG A 235 -10.44 15.67 0.28
N MET A 236 -11.25 16.37 -0.48
CA MET A 236 -12.68 16.45 -0.26
C MET A 236 -13.42 16.49 -1.58
N GLY A 237 -14.55 15.85 -1.62
CA GLY A 237 -15.35 15.82 -2.82
C GLY A 237 -16.80 15.58 -2.53
N THR A 238 -17.62 15.85 -3.55
CA THR A 238 -19.04 15.58 -3.51
C THR A 238 -19.52 15.09 -4.87
N VAL A 239 -20.44 14.15 -4.85
CA VAL A 239 -21.13 13.66 -6.05
C VAL A 239 -22.61 13.92 -5.88
N TYR A 240 -23.17 14.61 -6.84
CA TYR A 240 -24.61 14.85 -6.95
C TYR A 240 -25.22 13.92 -8.00
N THR A 241 -26.08 13.02 -7.59
CA THR A 241 -26.85 12.13 -8.48
C THR A 241 -28.14 12.82 -8.88
N MET A 242 -28.15 13.42 -10.08
CA MET A 242 -29.32 14.14 -10.59
C MET A 242 -30.50 13.19 -10.79
N ASP A 243 -30.25 12.06 -11.46
CA ASP A 243 -31.22 10.99 -11.74
C ASP A 243 -30.49 9.64 -11.91
N SER A 244 -31.22 8.60 -12.36
CA SER A 244 -30.66 7.25 -12.55
C SER A 244 -29.56 7.18 -13.61
N SER A 245 -29.51 8.16 -14.51
CA SER A 245 -28.59 8.19 -15.66
C SER A 245 -27.50 9.25 -15.52
N ASN A 246 -27.70 10.29 -14.71
CA ASN A 246 -26.84 11.46 -14.67
C ASN A 246 -26.26 11.72 -13.28
N SER A 247 -24.96 11.92 -13.21
CA SER A 247 -24.26 12.35 -12.00
C SER A 247 -23.16 13.36 -12.29
N LEU A 248 -22.98 14.30 -11.37
CA LEU A 248 -21.95 15.34 -11.40
C LEU A 248 -21.10 15.21 -10.13
N GLY A 249 -19.79 15.20 -10.27
CA GLY A 249 -18.85 15.16 -9.17
C GLY A 249 -17.86 16.32 -9.21
N VAL A 250 -17.51 16.82 -8.03
CA VAL A 250 -16.43 17.79 -7.86
C VAL A 250 -15.53 17.31 -6.72
N GLU A 251 -14.22 17.43 -6.92
CA GLU A 251 -13.23 17.05 -5.92
C GLU A 251 -12.10 18.06 -5.87
N LEU A 252 -11.64 18.35 -4.66
CA LEU A 252 -10.47 19.19 -4.37
C LEU A 252 -9.46 18.36 -3.58
N GLU A 253 -8.19 18.49 -3.94
CA GLU A 253 -7.09 17.86 -3.24
C GLU A 253 -5.93 18.85 -3.03
N TYR A 254 -5.38 18.82 -1.84
CA TYR A 254 -4.17 19.54 -1.49
C TYR A 254 -3.14 18.57 -0.94
N VAL A 255 -1.94 18.62 -1.48
CA VAL A 255 -0.78 17.84 -1.03
C VAL A 255 0.34 18.79 -0.67
N ARG A 256 0.92 18.60 0.51
CA ARG A 256 2.11 19.31 0.95
C ARG A 256 3.19 18.33 1.37
N ARG A 257 4.42 18.56 0.88
CA ARG A 257 5.63 17.88 1.31
C ARG A 257 6.66 18.94 1.73
N GLY A 258 7.32 18.69 2.85
CA GLY A 258 8.46 19.49 3.28
C GLY A 258 9.51 18.58 3.88
N TYR A 259 10.76 18.74 3.46
CA TYR A 259 11.88 18.08 4.10
C TYR A 259 13.05 19.05 4.24
N ILE A 260 13.88 18.76 5.24
CA ILE A 260 15.15 19.43 5.44
C ILE A 260 16.20 18.32 5.50
N TRP A 261 17.26 18.50 4.73
CA TRP A 261 18.35 17.53 4.68
C TRP A 261 19.66 18.17 5.15
N PRO A 262 19.87 18.33 6.44
CA PRO A 262 21.18 18.69 6.97
C PRO A 262 22.08 17.46 6.98
N SER A 263 23.28 17.59 6.46
CA SER A 263 24.32 16.55 6.54
C SER A 263 25.66 17.19 6.86
N GLN A 264 26.49 16.44 7.58
CA GLN A 264 27.88 16.80 7.89
C GLN A 264 28.77 15.67 7.44
N SER A 265 29.74 15.95 6.59
CA SER A 265 30.73 15.00 6.12
C SER A 265 32.11 15.32 6.65
N TYR A 266 32.79 14.30 7.09
CA TYR A 266 34.19 14.32 7.50
C TYR A 266 34.94 13.39 6.57
N SER A 267 35.88 13.92 5.82
CA SER A 267 36.63 13.14 4.83
C SER A 267 38.13 13.25 5.05
N THR A 268 38.83 12.16 4.89
CA THR A 268 40.30 12.09 4.96
C THR A 268 40.80 11.48 3.66
N LEU A 269 41.72 12.17 3.02
CA LEU A 269 42.48 11.70 1.87
C LEU A 269 43.92 11.48 2.32
N SER A 270 44.44 10.28 2.19
CA SER A 270 45.85 9.93 2.45
C SER A 270 46.58 9.69 1.14
N VAL A 271 47.79 10.24 1.03
CA VAL A 271 48.72 10.03 -0.08
C VAL A 271 50.11 9.80 0.49
N GLY A 272 50.51 8.54 0.61
CA GLY A 272 51.71 8.17 1.37
C GLY A 272 51.66 8.67 2.82
N PRO A 273 52.67 9.36 3.31
CA PRO A 273 52.69 9.90 4.70
C PRO A 273 51.86 11.17 4.86
N LEU A 274 51.31 11.74 3.80
CA LEU A 274 50.52 12.94 3.82
C LEU A 274 49.04 12.65 3.98
N GLY A 275 48.39 13.32 4.95
CA GLY A 275 46.95 13.29 5.17
C GLY A 275 46.33 14.66 4.93
N MET A 276 45.19 14.69 4.25
CA MET A 276 44.38 15.86 4.10
C MET A 276 43.01 15.61 4.69
N GLU A 277 42.56 16.43 5.61
CA GLU A 277 41.25 16.36 6.22
C GLU A 277 40.33 17.45 5.63
N SER A 278 39.09 17.11 5.42
CA SER A 278 38.06 18.04 4.93
C SER A 278 36.77 17.83 5.70
N GLN A 279 36.12 18.92 6.03
CA GLN A 279 34.79 18.93 6.62
C GLN A 279 33.83 19.64 5.69
N GLY A 280 32.72 18.98 5.36
CA GLY A 280 31.63 19.54 4.56
C GLY A 280 30.34 19.64 5.37
N VAL A 281 29.62 20.74 5.21
CA VAL A 281 28.28 20.92 5.75
C VAL A 281 27.34 21.20 4.59
N TYR A 282 26.31 20.39 4.48
CA TYR A 282 25.30 20.53 3.45
C TYR A 282 23.92 20.67 4.11
N ARG A 283 23.11 21.57 3.59
CA ARG A 283 21.73 21.76 4.05
C ARG A 283 20.84 22.06 2.87
N GLN A 284 19.93 21.15 2.57
CA GLN A 284 18.86 21.33 1.61
C GLN A 284 17.53 21.46 2.34
N LYS A 285 16.72 22.42 1.90
CA LYS A 285 15.33 22.57 2.32
C LYS A 285 14.48 22.58 1.07
N GLU A 286 13.46 21.76 1.05
CA GLU A 286 12.51 21.71 -0.05
C GLU A 286 11.09 21.72 0.50
N THR A 287 10.22 22.48 -0.14
CA THR A 287 8.78 22.51 0.16
C THR A 287 8.04 22.40 -1.17
N TYR A 288 7.14 21.46 -1.25
CA TYR A 288 6.32 21.19 -2.41
C TYR A 288 4.86 21.30 -2.01
N ASN A 289 4.09 22.06 -2.79
CA ASN A 289 2.64 22.14 -2.64
C ASN A 289 1.99 21.79 -3.99
N MET A 290 0.93 21.02 -3.94
CA MET A 290 0.13 20.67 -5.11
C MET A 290 -1.35 20.83 -4.78
N TYR A 291 -2.05 21.51 -5.65
CA TYR A 291 -3.48 21.71 -5.61
C TYR A 291 -4.09 21.04 -6.85
N THR A 292 -5.09 20.20 -6.65
CA THR A 292 -5.83 19.57 -7.74
C THR A 292 -7.31 19.86 -7.57
N ALA A 293 -7.96 20.27 -8.63
CA ALA A 293 -9.41 20.38 -8.70
C ALA A 293 -9.90 19.52 -9.88
N THR A 294 -10.84 18.62 -9.61
CA THR A 294 -11.40 17.71 -10.60
C THR A 294 -12.91 17.92 -10.67
N ALA A 295 -13.44 18.05 -11.87
CA ALA A 295 -14.87 17.97 -12.12
C ALA A 295 -15.16 16.80 -13.05
N ASN A 296 -16.20 16.03 -12.76
CA ASN A 296 -16.62 14.93 -13.60
C ASN A 296 -18.12 14.93 -13.81
N TYR A 297 -18.54 14.55 -15.02
CA TYR A 297 -19.92 14.31 -15.36
C TYR A 297 -20.03 12.92 -15.98
N ILE A 298 -20.99 12.14 -15.53
CA ILE A 298 -21.22 10.78 -16.03
C ILE A 298 -22.67 10.70 -16.51
N HIS A 299 -22.85 10.29 -17.78
CA HIS A 299 -24.14 9.97 -18.36
C HIS A 299 -24.17 8.50 -18.78
N LYS A 300 -25.12 7.73 -18.23
CA LYS A 300 -25.38 6.34 -18.64
C LYS A 300 -26.23 6.34 -19.89
N LEU A 301 -25.72 5.80 -20.98
CA LEU A 301 -26.37 5.75 -22.28
C LEU A 301 -27.42 4.64 -22.36
N ASP A 302 -27.13 3.50 -21.70
CA ASP A 302 -28.00 2.32 -21.73
C ASP A 302 -27.96 1.56 -20.40
N LYS A 303 -28.70 0.44 -20.35
CA LYS A 303 -28.73 -0.48 -19.20
C LYS A 303 -27.59 -1.50 -19.23
N ASP A 304 -26.91 -1.64 -20.35
CA ASP A 304 -25.85 -2.65 -20.58
C ASP A 304 -24.48 -2.15 -20.13
N GLY A 305 -24.42 -0.89 -19.64
CA GLY A 305 -23.25 -0.32 -19.00
C GLY A 305 -22.46 0.66 -19.85
N SER A 306 -23.00 1.06 -21.02
CA SER A 306 -22.40 2.13 -21.83
C SER A 306 -22.52 3.47 -21.10
N VAL A 307 -21.42 4.20 -20.99
CA VAL A 307 -21.36 5.50 -20.30
C VAL A 307 -20.59 6.52 -21.11
N LEU A 308 -21.12 7.74 -21.13
CA LEU A 308 -20.37 8.93 -21.55
C LEU A 308 -19.79 9.58 -20.29
N LYS A 309 -18.48 9.81 -20.28
CA LYS A 309 -17.76 10.37 -19.14
C LYS A 309 -16.97 11.60 -19.59
N LEU A 310 -17.23 12.71 -18.96
CA LEU A 310 -16.45 13.95 -19.11
C LEU A 310 -15.69 14.18 -17.80
N VAL A 311 -14.38 14.34 -17.89
CA VAL A 311 -13.52 14.65 -16.74
C VAL A 311 -12.65 15.84 -17.10
N THR A 312 -12.54 16.78 -16.16
CA THR A 312 -11.68 17.94 -16.26
C THR A 312 -10.86 18.06 -14.99
N ASP A 313 -9.55 18.15 -15.14
CA ASP A 313 -8.60 18.34 -14.05
C ASP A 313 -7.87 19.68 -14.19
N TYR A 314 -7.74 20.40 -13.08
CA TYR A 314 -6.83 21.53 -12.93
C TYR A 314 -5.79 21.20 -11.87
N ILE A 315 -4.52 21.38 -12.20
CA ILE A 315 -3.40 21.08 -11.31
C ILE A 315 -2.48 22.30 -11.25
N SER A 316 -2.20 22.75 -10.04
CA SER A 316 -1.19 23.77 -9.75
C SER A 316 -0.14 23.20 -8.81
N LYS A 317 1.13 23.50 -9.08
CA LYS A 317 2.29 23.05 -8.30
C LYS A 317 3.20 24.21 -7.99
N ASP A 318 3.58 24.33 -6.70
CA ASP A 318 4.61 25.25 -6.21
C ASP A 318 5.75 24.43 -5.63
N LEU A 319 7.00 24.78 -6.00
CA LEU A 319 8.24 24.11 -5.59
C LEU A 319 9.01 24.95 -4.59
#